data_2dbd03cf13562e5e8d262bf576aa01eb
#
_entry.id   2dbd03cf13562e5e8d262bf576aa01eb
#
_cell.length_a   1.000
_cell.length_b   1.000
_cell.length_c   1.000
_cell.angle_alpha   90.00
_cell.angle_beta   90.00
_cell.angle_gamma   90.00
#
_symmetry.space_group_name_H-M   'P 1'
#
loop_
_entity.id
_entity.type
_entity.pdbx_description
1 polymer ?
#
loop_
_entity_poly.entity_id
_entity_poly.type
_entity_poly.pdbx_seq_one_letter_code
_entity_poly.pdbx_strand_id
1 'polypeptide(L)'
;MIDNFAGKTAVLTGAGSGFGLECARIGARLGMNLVLVDVQQDALDAATAEMQAAGAQVLARKVDVSNAAQMEQLAADVQQRFGAPHLVFNNAGVGAGGLVWENSVKDWEWVLGVNLWGVVHGVRLFTPMMLAAAKADPAWRGHIINTASMAGLLAAPNMGIYLSLIHI
;
A
#
# COMPACT_ATOMS: atom_id res chain seq x y z
N MET A 1 -19.99 -4.15 -4.75
CA MET A 1 -19.15 -4.49 -3.58
C MET A 1 -18.48 -5.82 -3.85
N ILE A 2 -17.34 -6.15 -3.26
CA ILE A 2 -16.75 -7.49 -3.36
C ILE A 2 -17.49 -8.38 -2.37
N ASP A 3 -18.16 -9.41 -2.85
CA ASP A 3 -19.03 -10.27 -2.00
C ASP A 3 -18.31 -11.53 -1.53
N ASN A 4 -17.25 -11.94 -2.24
CA ASN A 4 -16.41 -13.08 -1.89
C ASN A 4 -14.94 -12.70 -2.12
N PHE A 5 -14.10 -12.92 -1.12
CA PHE A 5 -12.68 -12.59 -1.15
C PHE A 5 -11.78 -13.76 -1.57
N ALA A 6 -12.27 -15.00 -1.50
CA ALA A 6 -11.49 -16.19 -1.85
C ALA A 6 -10.99 -16.13 -3.29
N GLY A 7 -9.69 -16.33 -3.48
CA GLY A 7 -9.02 -16.25 -4.78
C GLY A 7 -8.83 -14.82 -5.33
N LYS A 8 -9.35 -13.79 -4.67
CA LYS A 8 -9.13 -12.38 -5.04
C LYS A 8 -7.72 -11.94 -4.62
N THR A 9 -7.16 -10.97 -5.33
CA THR A 9 -5.80 -10.47 -5.07
C THR A 9 -5.83 -9.14 -4.34
N ALA A 10 -5.08 -9.03 -3.25
CA ALA A 10 -4.84 -7.79 -2.51
C ALA A 10 -3.37 -7.36 -2.64
N VAL A 11 -3.14 -6.09 -2.97
CA VAL A 11 -1.83 -5.42 -2.90
C VAL A 11 -1.83 -4.55 -1.65
N LEU A 12 -0.88 -4.80 -0.73
CA LEU A 12 -0.80 -4.16 0.58
C LEU A 12 0.56 -3.51 0.74
N THR A 13 0.63 -2.19 0.82
CA THR A 13 1.89 -1.47 1.07
C THR A 13 2.07 -1.18 2.57
N GLY A 14 3.32 -1.19 3.05
CA GLY A 14 3.63 -1.17 4.48
C GLY A 14 3.16 -2.46 5.17
N ALA A 15 3.30 -3.60 4.48
CA ALA A 15 2.76 -4.89 4.92
C ALA A 15 3.61 -5.60 5.98
N GLY A 16 4.80 -5.09 6.29
CA GLY A 16 5.70 -5.67 7.31
C GLY A 16 5.24 -5.44 8.75
N SER A 17 4.33 -4.49 8.99
CA SER A 17 3.89 -4.14 10.35
C SER A 17 2.51 -3.48 10.37
N GLY A 18 2.00 -3.20 11.58
CA GLY A 18 0.81 -2.37 11.82
C GLY A 18 -0.42 -2.79 11.03
N PHE A 19 -1.13 -1.81 10.47
CA PHE A 19 -2.38 -2.06 9.72
C PHE A 19 -2.15 -2.87 8.44
N GLY A 20 -1.01 -2.68 7.76
CA GLY A 20 -0.69 -3.45 6.56
C GLY A 20 -0.57 -4.95 6.85
N LEU A 21 0.13 -5.32 7.93
CA LEU A 21 0.28 -6.70 8.38
C LEU A 21 -1.06 -7.29 8.85
N GLU A 22 -1.86 -6.53 9.61
CA GLU A 22 -3.19 -7.02 10.03
C GLU A 22 -4.14 -7.23 8.85
N CYS A 23 -4.11 -6.33 7.85
CA CYS A 23 -4.86 -6.54 6.61
C CYS A 23 -4.39 -7.78 5.85
N ALA A 24 -3.07 -8.07 5.86
CA ALA A 24 -2.55 -9.31 5.28
C ALA A 24 -3.09 -10.55 6.00
N ARG A 25 -3.10 -10.55 7.35
CA ARG A 25 -3.69 -11.62 8.17
C ARG A 25 -5.17 -11.84 7.86
N ILE A 26 -5.94 -10.75 7.76
CA ILE A 26 -7.35 -10.82 7.40
C ILE A 26 -7.51 -11.40 5.99
N GLY A 27 -6.73 -10.91 5.02
CA GLY A 27 -6.76 -11.38 3.64
C GLY A 27 -6.43 -12.88 3.54
N ALA A 28 -5.41 -13.36 4.28
CA ALA A 28 -5.07 -14.77 4.35
C ALA A 28 -6.25 -15.63 4.86
N ARG A 29 -6.88 -15.21 5.98
CA ARG A 29 -8.07 -15.89 6.52
C ARG A 29 -9.26 -15.92 5.55
N LEU A 30 -9.37 -14.91 4.70
CA LEU A 30 -10.41 -14.82 3.68
C LEU A 30 -10.06 -15.55 2.37
N GLY A 31 -8.89 -16.22 2.32
CA GLY A 31 -8.43 -16.98 1.15
C GLY A 31 -7.97 -16.09 -0.02
N MET A 32 -7.51 -14.89 0.24
CA MET A 32 -6.98 -13.99 -0.79
C MET A 32 -5.57 -14.38 -1.21
N ASN A 33 -5.21 -14.05 -2.45
CA ASN A 33 -3.82 -13.95 -2.88
C ASN A 33 -3.26 -12.62 -2.37
N LEU A 34 -2.06 -12.62 -1.80
CA LEU A 34 -1.48 -11.46 -1.14
C LEU A 34 -0.22 -10.99 -1.87
N VAL A 35 -0.17 -9.70 -2.17
CA VAL A 35 1.03 -8.99 -2.60
C VAL A 35 1.47 -8.13 -1.42
N LEU A 36 2.54 -8.55 -0.75
CA LEU A 36 3.08 -7.87 0.42
C LEU A 36 4.23 -6.97 -0.02
N VAL A 37 4.14 -5.71 0.32
CA VAL A 37 5.10 -4.68 -0.08
C VAL A 37 5.59 -3.91 1.14
N ASP A 38 6.88 -3.92 1.36
CA ASP A 38 7.52 -3.13 2.42
C ASP A 38 8.95 -2.75 2.01
N VAL A 39 9.50 -1.71 2.64
CA VAL A 39 10.90 -1.32 2.47
C VAL A 39 11.83 -2.08 3.41
N GLN A 40 11.30 -2.60 4.52
CA GLN A 40 12.04 -3.35 5.54
C GLN A 40 12.02 -4.84 5.22
N GLN A 41 13.17 -5.37 4.75
CA GLN A 41 13.26 -6.76 4.29
C GLN A 41 12.91 -7.77 5.38
N ASP A 42 13.48 -7.63 6.57
CA ASP A 42 13.29 -8.59 7.67
C ASP A 42 11.82 -8.69 8.09
N ALA A 43 11.12 -7.55 8.18
CA ALA A 43 9.70 -7.49 8.50
C ALA A 43 8.84 -8.10 7.38
N LEU A 44 9.21 -7.85 6.13
CA LEU A 44 8.55 -8.42 4.96
C LEU A 44 8.71 -9.95 4.90
N ASP A 45 9.91 -10.46 5.20
CA ASP A 45 10.19 -11.90 5.21
C ASP A 45 9.39 -12.61 6.31
N ALA A 46 9.33 -12.02 7.52
CA ALA A 46 8.53 -12.54 8.62
C ALA A 46 7.02 -12.56 8.27
N ALA A 47 6.49 -11.46 7.73
CA ALA A 47 5.10 -11.38 7.28
C ALA A 47 4.80 -12.41 6.17
N THR A 48 5.73 -12.58 5.23
CA THR A 48 5.60 -13.54 4.14
C THR A 48 5.52 -14.97 4.66
N ALA A 49 6.43 -15.36 5.57
CA ALA A 49 6.43 -16.68 6.18
C ALA A 49 5.12 -16.96 6.95
N GLU A 50 4.64 -15.97 7.71
CA GLU A 50 3.38 -16.07 8.46
C GLU A 50 2.18 -16.30 7.52
N MET A 51 2.06 -15.51 6.43
CA MET A 51 0.94 -15.64 5.50
C MET A 51 1.00 -16.95 4.70
N GLN A 52 2.19 -17.40 4.32
CA GLN A 52 2.38 -18.70 3.65
C GLN A 52 2.02 -19.87 4.58
N ALA A 53 2.41 -19.79 5.88
CA ALA A 53 2.02 -20.79 6.87
C ALA A 53 0.49 -20.84 7.08
N ALA A 54 -0.21 -19.72 6.89
CA ALA A 54 -1.66 -19.65 6.89
C ALA A 54 -2.32 -20.15 5.58
N GLY A 55 -1.53 -20.62 4.61
CA GLY A 55 -2.01 -21.17 3.34
C GLY A 55 -2.25 -20.15 2.23
N ALA A 56 -1.92 -18.88 2.41
CA ALA A 56 -2.09 -17.87 1.38
C ALA A 56 -1.02 -17.98 0.28
N GLN A 57 -1.41 -17.70 -0.96
CA GLN A 57 -0.45 -17.44 -2.04
C GLN A 57 0.12 -16.03 -1.87
N VAL A 58 1.44 -15.92 -1.73
CA VAL A 58 2.11 -14.64 -1.46
C VAL A 58 3.09 -14.29 -2.57
N LEU A 59 3.05 -13.03 -3.00
CA LEU A 59 4.09 -12.34 -3.76
C LEU A 59 4.65 -11.24 -2.85
N ALA A 60 5.86 -11.43 -2.34
CA ALA A 60 6.53 -10.42 -1.54
C ALA A 60 7.50 -9.59 -2.39
N ARG A 61 7.52 -8.27 -2.21
CA ARG A 61 8.44 -7.38 -2.90
C ARG A 61 8.95 -6.28 -1.97
N LYS A 62 10.27 -6.20 -1.84
CA LYS A 62 10.91 -5.05 -1.20
C LYS A 62 10.84 -3.86 -2.16
N VAL A 63 10.03 -2.87 -1.82
CA VAL A 63 9.81 -1.68 -2.65
C VAL A 63 9.75 -0.44 -1.77
N ASP A 64 10.47 0.59 -2.17
CA ASP A 64 10.24 1.94 -1.72
C ASP A 64 9.10 2.55 -2.57
N VAL A 65 7.95 2.78 -1.94
CA VAL A 65 6.76 3.29 -2.63
C VAL A 65 6.95 4.70 -3.19
N SER A 66 7.95 5.45 -2.72
CA SER A 66 8.33 6.77 -3.27
C SER A 66 9.05 6.66 -4.61
N ASN A 67 9.58 5.48 -4.95
CA ASN A 67 10.35 5.23 -6.16
C ASN A 67 9.43 4.76 -7.30
N ALA A 68 9.23 5.62 -8.29
CA ALA A 68 8.33 5.35 -9.41
C ALA A 68 8.71 4.07 -10.18
N ALA A 69 10.00 3.85 -10.46
CA ALA A 69 10.45 2.68 -11.22
C ALA A 69 10.23 1.36 -10.46
N GLN A 70 10.44 1.36 -9.13
CA GLN A 70 10.15 0.18 -8.30
C GLN A 70 8.65 -0.12 -8.26
N MET A 71 7.80 0.91 -8.19
CA MET A 71 6.35 0.74 -8.22
C MET A 71 5.85 0.27 -9.60
N GLU A 72 6.46 0.72 -10.69
CA GLU A 72 6.17 0.22 -12.04
C GLU A 72 6.54 -1.26 -12.19
N GLN A 73 7.71 -1.66 -11.69
CA GLN A 73 8.11 -3.07 -11.67
C GLN A 73 7.16 -3.90 -10.80
N LEU A 74 6.76 -3.41 -9.63
CA LEU A 74 5.76 -4.08 -8.79
C LEU A 74 4.45 -4.31 -9.55
N ALA A 75 3.93 -3.31 -10.25
CA ALA A 75 2.69 -3.44 -11.01
C ALA A 75 2.81 -4.50 -12.12
N ALA A 76 3.96 -4.54 -12.81
CA ALA A 76 4.25 -5.58 -13.80
C ALA A 76 4.30 -6.99 -13.19
N ASP A 77 4.97 -7.15 -12.04
CA ASP A 77 5.05 -8.43 -11.32
C ASP A 77 3.65 -8.91 -10.87
N VAL A 78 2.82 -7.98 -10.36
CA VAL A 78 1.44 -8.28 -9.96
C VAL A 78 0.62 -8.74 -11.16
N GLN A 79 0.69 -8.00 -12.28
CA GLN A 79 -0.01 -8.34 -13.51
C GLN A 79 0.39 -9.73 -14.02
N GLN A 80 1.68 -10.04 -13.99
CA GLN A 80 2.20 -11.33 -14.45
C GLN A 80 1.77 -12.48 -13.54
N ARG A 81 1.74 -12.26 -12.22
CA ARG A 81 1.50 -13.33 -11.23
C ARG A 81 0.03 -13.60 -10.98
N PHE A 82 -0.79 -12.55 -10.88
CA PHE A 82 -2.18 -12.62 -10.42
C PHE A 82 -3.18 -11.87 -11.31
N GLY A 83 -2.72 -11.15 -12.33
CA GLY A 83 -3.57 -10.25 -13.10
C GLY A 83 -3.91 -8.97 -12.35
N ALA A 84 -5.03 -8.33 -12.71
CA ALA A 84 -5.49 -7.11 -12.06
C ALA A 84 -5.86 -7.37 -10.58
N PRO A 85 -5.33 -6.58 -9.62
CA PRO A 85 -5.67 -6.75 -8.21
C PRO A 85 -7.11 -6.31 -7.95
N HIS A 86 -7.79 -7.00 -7.02
CA HIS A 86 -9.15 -6.66 -6.58
C HIS A 86 -9.15 -5.65 -5.43
N LEU A 87 -8.08 -5.62 -4.66
CA LEU A 87 -7.89 -4.67 -3.56
C LEU A 87 -6.48 -4.08 -3.65
N VAL A 88 -6.38 -2.76 -3.56
CA VAL A 88 -5.10 -2.05 -3.38
C VAL A 88 -5.21 -1.22 -2.12
N PHE A 89 -4.37 -1.49 -1.15
CA PHE A 89 -4.28 -0.75 0.10
C PHE A 89 -2.98 0.06 0.13
N ASN A 90 -3.08 1.33 -0.22
CA ASN A 90 -2.00 2.30 -0.10
C ASN A 90 -1.91 2.72 1.37
N ASN A 91 -1.09 1.99 2.13
CA ASN A 91 -1.00 2.13 3.58
C ASN A 91 0.42 2.48 4.05
N ALA A 92 1.45 2.22 3.27
CA ALA A 92 2.81 2.65 3.62
C ALA A 92 2.82 4.14 3.97
N GLY A 93 3.39 4.46 5.12
CA GLY A 93 3.41 5.82 5.63
C GLY A 93 4.51 6.02 6.67
N VAL A 94 4.99 7.23 6.72
CA VAL A 94 6.02 7.67 7.67
C VAL A 94 5.60 9.00 8.31
N GLY A 95 6.15 9.29 9.50
CA GLY A 95 5.96 10.56 10.18
C GLY A 95 7.28 11.25 10.42
N ALA A 96 7.30 12.56 10.30
CA ALA A 96 8.39 13.39 10.80
C ALA A 96 7.83 14.43 11.77
N GLY A 97 8.49 14.56 12.92
CA GLY A 97 8.23 15.61 13.89
C GLY A 97 9.20 16.78 13.72
N GLY A 98 9.00 17.81 14.52
CA GLY A 98 9.85 19.01 14.57
C GLY A 98 9.14 20.26 14.07
N LEU A 99 9.79 21.40 14.30
CA LEU A 99 9.33 22.69 13.79
C LEU A 99 9.56 22.77 12.28
N VAL A 100 8.61 23.36 11.56
CA VAL A 100 8.63 23.41 10.09
C VAL A 100 9.95 23.95 9.53
N TRP A 101 10.50 24.97 10.17
CA TRP A 101 11.75 25.61 9.73
C TRP A 101 13.03 24.90 10.17
N GLU A 102 12.93 23.86 11.01
CA GLU A 102 14.07 23.03 11.45
C GLU A 102 14.19 21.75 10.63
N ASN A 103 13.12 21.34 9.96
CA ASN A 103 13.15 20.17 9.12
C ASN A 103 13.97 20.42 7.84
N SER A 104 14.83 19.48 7.51
CA SER A 104 15.63 19.54 6.29
C SER A 104 14.78 19.25 5.04
N VAL A 105 15.28 19.65 3.87
CA VAL A 105 14.67 19.31 2.57
C VAL A 105 14.50 17.79 2.42
N LYS A 106 15.45 16.99 2.94
CA LYS A 106 15.38 15.53 2.90
C LYS A 106 14.22 14.98 3.72
N ASP A 107 13.90 15.59 4.86
CA ASP A 107 12.74 15.17 5.66
C ASP A 107 11.45 15.44 4.90
N TRP A 108 11.35 16.57 4.21
CA TRP A 108 10.23 16.89 3.33
C TRP A 108 10.12 15.92 2.16
N GLU A 109 11.21 15.67 1.43
CA GLU A 109 11.26 14.72 0.32
C GLU A 109 10.84 13.31 0.78
N TRP A 110 11.31 12.87 1.94
CA TRP A 110 10.98 11.56 2.49
C TRP A 110 9.49 11.43 2.83
N VAL A 111 8.95 12.37 3.60
CA VAL A 111 7.54 12.30 4.03
C VAL A 111 6.58 12.42 2.84
N LEU A 112 6.80 13.40 1.96
CA LEU A 112 6.00 13.58 0.75
C LEU A 112 6.18 12.42 -0.21
N GLY A 113 7.39 11.91 -0.34
CA GLY A 113 7.71 10.76 -1.19
C GLY A 113 6.88 9.54 -0.81
N VAL A 114 6.86 9.18 0.47
CA VAL A 114 6.13 8.00 0.93
C VAL A 114 4.63 8.27 0.99
N ASN A 115 4.20 9.31 1.72
CA ASN A 115 2.79 9.47 2.08
C ASN A 115 1.93 10.05 0.94
N LEU A 116 2.52 10.80 0.00
CA LEU A 116 1.81 11.35 -1.16
C LEU A 116 2.14 10.55 -2.44
N TRP A 117 3.42 10.53 -2.82
CA TRP A 117 3.80 9.89 -4.08
C TRP A 117 3.57 8.38 -4.06
N GLY A 118 3.75 7.71 -2.91
CA GLY A 118 3.39 6.30 -2.76
C GLY A 118 1.92 6.03 -3.10
N VAL A 119 1.00 6.87 -2.60
CA VAL A 119 -0.43 6.79 -2.93
C VAL A 119 -0.68 7.10 -4.41
N VAL A 120 -0.06 8.18 -4.94
CA VAL A 120 -0.16 8.55 -6.36
C VAL A 120 0.28 7.39 -7.25
N HIS A 121 1.41 6.74 -6.94
CA HIS A 121 1.90 5.60 -7.70
C HIS A 121 0.95 4.40 -7.62
N GLY A 122 0.44 4.07 -6.44
CA GLY A 122 -0.55 3.01 -6.27
C GLY A 122 -1.80 3.25 -7.12
N VAL A 123 -2.37 4.46 -7.05
CA VAL A 123 -3.56 4.83 -7.84
C VAL A 123 -3.28 4.80 -9.34
N ARG A 124 -2.22 5.50 -9.81
CA ARG A 124 -1.94 5.63 -11.25
C ARG A 124 -1.63 4.31 -11.95
N LEU A 125 -1.00 3.36 -11.23
CA LEU A 125 -0.57 2.09 -11.82
C LEU A 125 -1.66 1.02 -11.77
N PHE A 126 -2.34 0.89 -10.64
CA PHE A 126 -3.32 -0.19 -10.49
C PHE A 126 -4.71 0.17 -11.02
N THR A 127 -5.13 1.45 -11.02
CA THR A 127 -6.45 1.83 -11.54
C THR A 127 -6.67 1.43 -13.00
N PRO A 128 -5.73 1.69 -13.94
CA PRO A 128 -5.91 1.25 -15.32
C PRO A 128 -6.06 -0.26 -15.47
N MET A 129 -5.31 -1.06 -14.68
CA MET A 129 -5.41 -2.51 -14.67
C MET A 129 -6.80 -2.97 -14.22
N MET A 130 -7.29 -2.36 -13.13
CA MET A 130 -8.61 -2.66 -12.56
C MET A 130 -9.74 -2.27 -13.53
N LEU A 131 -9.64 -1.12 -14.19
CA LEU A 131 -10.62 -0.67 -15.19
C LEU A 131 -10.65 -1.59 -16.42
N ALA A 132 -9.47 -2.05 -16.87
CA ALA A 132 -9.38 -3.00 -17.98
C ALA A 132 -10.04 -4.33 -17.62
N ALA A 133 -9.81 -4.85 -16.40
CA ALA A 133 -10.44 -6.07 -15.92
C ALA A 133 -11.98 -5.92 -15.81
N ALA A 134 -12.45 -4.79 -15.26
CA ALA A 134 -13.90 -4.52 -15.17
C ALA A 134 -14.56 -4.35 -16.52
N LYS A 135 -13.83 -3.87 -17.53
CA LYS A 135 -14.33 -3.80 -18.92
C LYS A 135 -14.43 -5.17 -19.58
N ALA A 136 -13.49 -6.07 -19.25
CA ALA A 136 -13.47 -7.44 -19.79
C ALA A 136 -14.53 -8.35 -19.13
N ASP A 137 -14.78 -8.15 -17.82
CA ASP A 137 -15.78 -8.90 -17.06
C ASP A 137 -16.67 -7.93 -16.26
N PRO A 138 -17.95 -7.74 -16.67
CA PRO A 138 -18.89 -6.87 -15.96
C PRO A 138 -19.18 -7.29 -14.52
N ALA A 139 -18.87 -8.52 -14.11
CA ALA A 139 -18.99 -8.99 -12.74
C ALA A 139 -17.75 -8.67 -11.88
N TRP A 140 -16.62 -8.30 -12.51
CA TRP A 140 -15.40 -7.98 -11.81
C TRP A 140 -15.57 -6.73 -10.93
N ARG A 141 -15.02 -6.79 -9.72
CA ARG A 141 -15.07 -5.68 -8.75
C ARG A 141 -13.71 -5.46 -8.14
N GLY A 142 -13.37 -4.19 -7.94
CA GLY A 142 -12.14 -3.80 -7.27
C GLY A 142 -12.33 -2.57 -6.37
N HIS A 143 -11.39 -2.41 -5.45
CA HIS A 143 -11.35 -1.32 -4.47
C HIS A 143 -9.94 -0.79 -4.30
N ILE A 144 -9.80 0.53 -4.21
CA ILE A 144 -8.57 1.19 -3.76
C ILE A 144 -8.87 1.85 -2.43
N ILE A 145 -8.04 1.58 -1.43
CA ILE A 145 -8.12 2.15 -0.10
C ILE A 145 -6.82 2.92 0.15
N ASN A 146 -6.95 4.15 0.64
CA ASN A 146 -5.83 4.98 1.07
C ASN A 146 -5.94 5.24 2.57
N THR A 147 -4.86 5.02 3.32
CA THR A 147 -4.81 5.34 4.74
C THR A 147 -4.90 6.86 4.91
N ALA A 148 -5.90 7.30 5.63
CA ALA A 148 -6.06 8.69 6.07
C ALA A 148 -5.45 8.87 7.47
N SER A 149 -5.58 10.07 8.04
CA SER A 149 -5.07 10.37 9.37
C SER A 149 -6.04 11.23 10.18
N MET A 150 -6.05 11.01 11.49
CA MET A 150 -6.67 11.96 12.44
C MET A 150 -6.09 13.37 12.35
N ALA A 151 -4.85 13.49 11.86
CA ALA A 151 -4.22 14.78 11.61
C ALA A 151 -4.96 15.63 10.56
N GLY A 152 -5.91 15.07 9.82
CA GLY A 152 -6.87 15.81 9.00
C GLY A 152 -7.94 16.54 9.81
N LEU A 153 -8.14 16.16 11.08
CA LEU A 153 -9.13 16.74 12.00
C LEU A 153 -8.48 17.53 13.14
N LEU A 154 -7.24 17.22 13.47
CA LEU A 154 -6.49 17.79 14.59
C LEU A 154 -5.12 18.26 14.13
N ALA A 155 -4.73 19.49 14.47
CA ALA A 155 -3.41 20.02 14.20
C ALA A 155 -2.52 19.82 15.44
N ALA A 156 -1.81 18.70 15.52
CA ALA A 156 -0.87 18.44 16.61
C ALA A 156 0.39 19.32 16.46
N PRO A 157 0.92 19.90 17.55
CA PRO A 157 2.15 20.69 17.50
C PRO A 157 3.35 19.81 17.07
N ASN A 158 4.37 20.42 16.50
CA ASN A 158 5.61 19.76 16.06
C ASN A 158 5.42 18.64 15.00
N MET A 159 4.40 18.72 14.16
CA MET A 159 4.16 17.79 13.05
C MET A 159 4.00 18.53 11.70
N GLY A 160 4.72 19.63 11.51
CA GLY A 160 4.50 20.55 10.39
C GLY A 160 4.53 19.90 9.02
N ILE A 161 5.51 19.07 8.70
CA ILE A 161 5.60 18.38 7.41
C ILE A 161 4.40 17.45 7.22
N TYR A 162 4.11 16.61 8.21
CA TYR A 162 3.02 15.65 8.13
C TYR A 162 1.65 16.36 8.01
N LEU A 163 1.44 17.41 8.81
CA LEU A 163 0.21 18.20 8.75
C LEU A 163 0.03 18.93 7.42
N SER A 164 1.12 19.45 6.84
CA SER A 164 1.05 20.12 5.54
C SER A 164 0.50 19.16 4.46
N LEU A 165 0.93 17.91 4.48
CA LEU A 165 0.45 16.88 3.57
C LEU A 165 -1.04 16.58 3.75
N ILE A 166 -1.51 16.53 5.00
CA ILE A 166 -2.89 16.14 5.31
C ILE A 166 -3.89 17.29 5.10
N HIS A 167 -3.50 18.54 5.41
CA HIS A 167 -4.38 19.71 5.34
C HIS A 167 -4.32 20.46 4.00
N ILE A 168 -3.20 20.42 3.28
CA ILE A 168 -3.02 21.13 2.02
C ILE A 168 -3.31 20.22 0.83
#